data_79a25eb1ed749d781f3729abf05258b0
#
_entry.id   79a25eb1ed749d781f3729abf05258b0
#
_cell.length_a   1.000
_cell.length_b   1.000
_cell.length_c   1.000
_cell.angle_alpha   90.00
_cell.angle_beta   90.00
_cell.angle_gamma   90.00
#
_symmetry.space_group_name_H-M   'P 1'
#
loop_
_entity.id
_entity.type
_entity.pdbx_description
1 polymer ?
#
loop_
_entity_poly.entity_id
_entity_poly.type
_entity_poly.pdbx_seq_one_letter_code
_entity_poly.pdbx_strand_id
1 'polypeptide(L)'
;MGYPNAGKSTLLSRISNAHPKVAAYPFTTLHPVIGVMEYPDFRKVTVADIPGLIDGAHLNKGLGHYFLRHIERTKLLIYLVDLGGVDGRDPNDEIRILKNELEAYMEGLSSRAKIVLANKTDLVENQDRIDDFILNAEDGLEVIPISAKNDASFDQVKQRIRELLDELAAQQQAEEWKRSL
;
A
#
# COMPACT_ATOMS: atom_id res chain seq x y z
N MET A 1 -0.55 -2.13 -1.96
CA MET A 1 -0.26 -2.61 -3.33
C MET A 1 1.07 -3.36 -3.31
N GLY A 2 1.24 -4.41 -4.10
CA GLY A 2 2.47 -5.22 -4.13
C GLY A 2 2.29 -6.44 -5.01
N TYR A 3 3.38 -7.08 -5.35
CA TYR A 3 3.41 -8.26 -6.18
C TYR A 3 2.67 -9.46 -5.56
N PRO A 4 2.29 -10.48 -6.33
CA PRO A 4 1.85 -11.76 -5.76
C PRO A 4 2.87 -12.26 -4.74
N ASN A 5 2.40 -12.89 -3.69
CA ASN A 5 3.21 -13.44 -2.59
C ASN A 5 3.99 -12.41 -1.72
N ALA A 6 3.88 -11.11 -1.97
CA ALA A 6 4.48 -10.10 -1.09
C ALA A 6 3.88 -10.09 0.34
N GLY A 7 2.74 -10.77 0.55
CA GLY A 7 2.11 -10.91 1.86
C GLY A 7 0.91 -9.97 2.10
N LYS A 8 0.30 -9.42 1.05
CA LYS A 8 -0.83 -8.48 1.13
C LYS A 8 -1.99 -8.98 1.98
N SER A 9 -2.48 -10.18 1.70
CA SER A 9 -3.62 -10.75 2.43
C SER A 9 -3.27 -11.06 3.89
N THR A 10 -2.04 -11.47 4.16
CA THR A 10 -1.54 -11.68 5.53
C THR A 10 -1.49 -10.37 6.29
N LEU A 11 -0.89 -9.34 5.71
CA LEU A 11 -0.85 -8.01 6.30
C LEU A 11 -2.26 -7.49 6.59
N LEU A 12 -3.16 -7.55 5.59
CA LEU A 12 -4.52 -7.05 5.72
C LEU A 12 -5.29 -7.76 6.85
N SER A 13 -5.10 -9.09 7.00
CA SER A 13 -5.70 -9.86 8.09
C SER A 13 -5.18 -9.45 9.46
N ARG A 14 -3.93 -9.01 9.54
CA ARG A 14 -3.28 -8.62 10.80
C ARG A 14 -3.61 -7.21 11.24
N ILE A 15 -3.66 -6.26 10.31
CA ILE A 15 -3.97 -4.86 10.64
C ILE A 15 -5.46 -4.57 10.78
N SER A 16 -6.31 -5.46 10.26
CA SER A 16 -7.77 -5.31 10.33
C SER A 16 -8.33 -5.80 11.65
N ASN A 17 -9.25 -5.04 12.24
CA ASN A 17 -9.93 -5.40 13.48
C ASN A 17 -11.04 -6.46 13.29
N ALA A 18 -11.44 -6.70 12.04
CA ALA A 18 -12.37 -7.75 11.67
C ALA A 18 -11.80 -8.54 10.50
N HIS A 19 -12.29 -9.77 10.30
CA HIS A 19 -11.87 -10.55 9.14
C HIS A 19 -12.10 -9.78 7.85
N PRO A 20 -11.06 -9.60 7.01
CA PRO A 20 -11.19 -8.96 5.73
C PRO A 20 -12.25 -9.63 4.87
N LYS A 21 -13.04 -8.84 4.17
CA LYS A 21 -14.13 -9.33 3.33
C LYS A 21 -13.82 -9.05 1.86
N VAL A 22 -14.12 -10.03 1.04
CA VAL A 22 -14.13 -9.83 -0.41
C VAL A 22 -15.30 -8.93 -0.76
N ALA A 23 -15.02 -7.78 -1.38
CA ALA A 23 -16.06 -6.88 -1.82
C ALA A 23 -16.47 -7.25 -3.25
N ALA A 24 -17.74 -7.63 -3.41
CA ALA A 24 -18.32 -7.87 -4.73
C ALA A 24 -18.71 -6.53 -5.34
N TYR A 25 -17.91 -6.03 -6.27
CA TYR A 25 -18.28 -4.88 -7.08
C TYR A 25 -18.92 -5.34 -8.38
N PRO A 26 -20.10 -4.82 -8.72
CA PRO A 26 -20.74 -5.14 -10.00
C PRO A 26 -19.79 -4.81 -11.16
N PHE A 27 -19.69 -5.70 -12.13
CA PHE A 27 -18.91 -5.53 -13.36
C PHE A 27 -17.38 -5.55 -13.21
N THR A 28 -16.83 -6.08 -12.09
CA THR A 28 -15.39 -6.33 -11.94
C THR A 28 -15.11 -7.83 -11.95
N THR A 29 -14.09 -8.24 -12.69
CA THR A 29 -13.57 -9.61 -12.65
C THR A 29 -12.66 -9.86 -11.46
N LEU A 30 -12.15 -8.78 -10.86
CA LEU A 30 -11.28 -8.80 -9.69
C LEU A 30 -12.03 -8.22 -8.50
N HIS A 31 -12.00 -8.95 -7.39
CA HIS A 31 -12.68 -8.55 -6.17
C HIS A 31 -11.65 -8.09 -5.14
N PRO A 32 -11.59 -6.79 -4.80
CA PRO A 32 -10.70 -6.31 -3.76
C PRO A 32 -11.08 -6.91 -2.41
N VAL A 33 -10.09 -7.21 -1.61
CA VAL A 33 -10.27 -7.62 -0.22
C VAL A 33 -10.17 -6.38 0.65
N ILE A 34 -11.21 -6.12 1.44
CA ILE A 34 -11.31 -4.93 2.27
C ILE A 34 -11.22 -5.31 3.74
N GLY A 35 -10.33 -4.63 4.45
CA GLY A 35 -10.22 -4.65 5.90
C GLY A 35 -10.53 -3.28 6.50
N VAL A 36 -10.79 -3.24 7.80
CA VAL A 36 -11.03 -2.01 8.54
C VAL A 36 -10.09 -2.00 9.75
N MET A 37 -9.26 -0.98 9.84
CA MET A 37 -8.49 -0.65 11.04
C MET A 37 -9.33 0.25 11.94
N GLU A 38 -9.40 -0.07 13.21
CA GLU A 38 -10.03 0.78 14.23
C GLU A 38 -8.95 1.27 15.20
N TYR A 39 -9.04 2.54 15.54
CA TYR A 39 -8.17 3.20 16.51
C TYR A 39 -8.89 3.38 17.86
N PRO A 40 -8.15 3.58 18.97
CA PRO A 40 -8.75 3.73 20.29
C PRO A 40 -9.76 4.87 20.42
N ASP A 41 -9.67 5.89 19.58
CA ASP A 41 -10.60 7.01 19.47
C ASP A 41 -11.81 6.74 18.56
N PHE A 42 -12.08 5.45 18.26
CA PHE A 42 -13.16 5.00 17.39
C PHE A 42 -13.04 5.42 15.91
N ARG A 43 -11.94 6.04 15.53
CA ARG A 43 -11.64 6.33 14.11
C ARG A 43 -11.48 5.02 13.34
N LYS A 44 -12.09 4.95 12.16
CA LYS A 44 -11.99 3.80 11.27
C LYS A 44 -11.29 4.21 9.98
N VAL A 45 -10.37 3.37 9.54
CA VAL A 45 -9.68 3.50 8.27
C VAL A 45 -9.90 2.24 7.45
N THR A 46 -10.45 2.40 6.27
CA THR A 46 -10.64 1.29 5.33
C THR A 46 -9.35 1.05 4.56
N VAL A 47 -8.90 -0.18 4.55
CA VAL A 47 -7.73 -0.64 3.79
C VAL A 47 -8.18 -1.65 2.76
N ALA A 48 -7.77 -1.47 1.52
CA ALA A 48 -8.09 -2.38 0.44
C ALA A 48 -6.82 -3.00 -0.16
N ASP A 49 -6.83 -4.32 -0.32
CA ASP A 49 -5.89 -5.00 -1.20
C ASP A 49 -6.41 -4.88 -2.63
N ILE A 50 -5.60 -4.31 -3.50
CA ILE A 50 -5.94 -4.05 -4.89
C ILE A 50 -5.23 -5.08 -5.76
N PRO A 51 -5.90 -6.20 -6.13
CA PRO A 51 -5.31 -7.22 -6.99
C PRO A 51 -5.18 -6.72 -8.44
N GLY A 52 -4.20 -7.25 -9.17
CA GLY A 52 -4.15 -7.14 -10.64
C GLY A 52 -3.56 -5.85 -11.21
N LEU A 53 -2.95 -4.98 -10.40
CA LEU A 53 -2.21 -3.83 -10.92
C LEU A 53 -0.91 -4.24 -11.65
N ILE A 54 -0.36 -5.40 -11.32
CA ILE A 54 0.96 -5.85 -11.77
C ILE A 54 0.93 -6.63 -13.10
N ASP A 55 -0.23 -7.12 -13.54
CA ASP A 55 -0.34 -7.95 -14.75
C ASP A 55 -0.75 -7.17 -16.00
N GLY A 56 -0.23 -5.95 -16.18
CA GLY A 56 -0.52 -5.14 -17.37
C GLY A 56 -1.92 -4.54 -17.36
N ALA A 57 -2.36 -4.07 -16.21
CA ALA A 57 -3.66 -3.44 -16.00
C ALA A 57 -3.91 -2.25 -16.95
N HIS A 58 -2.85 -1.53 -17.32
CA HIS A 58 -2.87 -0.45 -18.32
C HIS A 58 -3.19 -0.94 -19.74
N LEU A 59 -3.04 -2.24 -20.02
CA LEU A 59 -3.31 -2.83 -21.34
C LEU A 59 -4.78 -3.20 -21.55
N ASN A 60 -5.71 -2.72 -20.72
CA ASN A 60 -7.16 -2.98 -20.82
C ASN A 60 -7.57 -4.47 -20.76
N LYS A 61 -6.69 -5.36 -20.30
CA LYS A 61 -7.01 -6.77 -20.12
C LYS A 61 -7.61 -7.02 -18.74
N GLY A 62 -8.85 -6.58 -18.51
CA GLY A 62 -9.69 -7.10 -17.43
C GLY A 62 -9.89 -6.23 -16.18
N LEU A 63 -9.22 -5.10 -16.01
CA LEU A 63 -9.56 -4.14 -14.96
C LEU A 63 -10.64 -3.19 -15.50
N GLY A 64 -11.89 -3.43 -15.13
CA GLY A 64 -12.98 -2.53 -15.53
C GLY A 64 -12.76 -1.12 -15.00
N HIS A 65 -13.20 -0.10 -15.75
CA HIS A 65 -13.15 1.32 -15.37
C HIS A 65 -13.71 1.61 -13.96
N TYR A 66 -14.55 0.74 -13.43
CA TYR A 66 -15.12 0.86 -12.08
C TYR A 66 -14.11 0.56 -10.97
N PHE A 67 -13.22 -0.39 -11.18
CA PHE A 67 -12.18 -0.74 -10.21
C PHE A 67 -11.16 0.41 -10.03
N LEU A 68 -10.81 1.03 -11.13
CA LEU A 68 -9.88 2.14 -11.18
C LEU A 68 -10.41 3.38 -10.45
N ARG A 69 -11.74 3.62 -10.46
CA ARG A 69 -12.37 4.68 -9.66
C ARG A 69 -12.20 4.49 -8.15
N HIS A 70 -11.98 3.26 -7.69
CA HIS A 70 -11.70 3.03 -6.26
C HIS A 70 -10.29 3.46 -5.89
N ILE A 71 -9.32 3.26 -6.79
CA ILE A 71 -7.95 3.75 -6.61
C ILE A 71 -7.92 5.27 -6.61
N GLU A 72 -8.66 5.92 -7.49
CA GLU A 72 -8.78 7.38 -7.53
C GLU A 72 -9.27 7.98 -6.20
N ARG A 73 -10.08 7.24 -5.44
CA ARG A 73 -10.60 7.66 -4.15
C ARG A 73 -9.68 7.37 -2.97
N THR A 74 -8.60 6.61 -3.18
CA THR A 74 -7.65 6.34 -2.11
C THR A 74 -6.86 7.60 -1.76
N LYS A 75 -6.75 7.89 -0.47
CA LYS A 75 -5.98 9.05 0.01
C LYS A 75 -4.50 8.73 0.12
N LEU A 76 -4.17 7.51 0.50
CA LEU A 76 -2.82 7.03 0.74
C LEU A 76 -2.64 5.69 0.02
N LEU A 77 -1.53 5.54 -0.67
CA LEU A 77 -1.07 4.27 -1.23
C LEU A 77 0.12 3.76 -0.41
N ILE A 78 0.19 2.45 -0.26
CA ILE A 78 1.26 1.77 0.47
C ILE A 78 1.81 0.68 -0.44
N TYR A 79 3.12 0.69 -0.69
CA TYR A 79 3.79 -0.42 -1.35
C TYR A 79 4.11 -1.51 -0.33
N LEU A 80 3.92 -2.75 -0.71
CA LEU A 80 4.32 -3.93 0.05
C LEU A 80 5.26 -4.76 -0.83
N VAL A 81 6.50 -4.90 -0.41
CA VAL A 81 7.54 -5.63 -1.14
C VAL A 81 8.06 -6.81 -0.33
N ASP A 82 8.54 -7.84 -1.02
CA ASP A 82 9.15 -9.02 -0.42
C ASP A 82 10.67 -8.81 -0.24
N LEU A 83 11.09 -8.37 0.94
CA LEU A 83 12.51 -8.21 1.25
C LEU A 83 13.23 -9.55 1.45
N GLY A 84 12.50 -10.61 1.81
CA GLY A 84 13.02 -11.97 1.91
C GLY A 84 13.44 -12.58 0.58
N GLY A 85 12.94 -12.02 -0.54
CA GLY A 85 13.36 -12.44 -1.89
C GLY A 85 12.88 -13.82 -2.29
N VAL A 86 11.74 -14.28 -1.77
CA VAL A 86 11.21 -15.63 -2.03
C VAL A 86 10.99 -15.88 -3.53
N ASP A 87 10.54 -14.85 -4.27
CA ASP A 87 10.28 -14.95 -5.71
C ASP A 87 11.49 -14.49 -6.56
N GLY A 88 12.66 -14.22 -5.94
CA GLY A 88 13.90 -13.83 -6.63
C GLY A 88 13.87 -12.45 -7.28
N ARG A 89 12.89 -11.60 -6.96
CA ARG A 89 12.76 -10.24 -7.48
C ARG A 89 13.51 -9.24 -6.61
N ASP A 90 14.00 -8.18 -7.24
CA ASP A 90 14.54 -7.04 -6.51
C ASP A 90 13.41 -6.13 -6.00
N PRO A 91 13.33 -5.83 -4.70
CA PRO A 91 12.28 -4.98 -4.14
C PRO A 91 12.24 -3.57 -4.75
N ASN A 92 13.39 -3.01 -5.15
CA ASN A 92 13.43 -1.69 -5.80
C ASN A 92 12.83 -1.74 -7.20
N ASP A 93 13.09 -2.82 -7.94
CA ASP A 93 12.45 -3.04 -9.25
C ASP A 93 10.94 -3.20 -9.09
N GLU A 94 10.47 -3.89 -8.06
CA GLU A 94 9.04 -4.01 -7.77
C GLU A 94 8.39 -2.63 -7.56
N ILE A 95 9.00 -1.76 -6.74
CA ILE A 95 8.51 -0.40 -6.49
C ILE A 95 8.48 0.40 -7.79
N ARG A 96 9.57 0.37 -8.57
CA ARG A 96 9.68 1.09 -9.84
C ARG A 96 8.58 0.68 -10.83
N ILE A 97 8.30 -0.61 -10.94
CA ILE A 97 7.26 -1.12 -11.84
C ILE A 97 5.87 -0.68 -11.35
N LEU A 98 5.58 -0.83 -10.06
CA LEU A 98 4.32 -0.40 -9.47
C LEU A 98 4.07 1.10 -9.66
N LYS A 99 5.12 1.91 -9.48
CA LYS A 99 5.07 3.36 -9.69
C LYS A 99 4.74 3.68 -11.15
N ASN A 100 5.42 3.05 -12.10
CA ASN A 100 5.18 3.25 -13.52
C ASN A 100 3.76 2.85 -13.92
N GLU A 101 3.21 1.76 -13.38
CA GLU A 101 1.83 1.35 -13.63
C GLU A 101 0.82 2.37 -13.10
N LEU A 102 1.05 2.92 -11.91
CA LEU A 102 0.20 3.95 -11.34
C LEU A 102 0.21 5.22 -12.20
N GLU A 103 1.38 5.67 -12.63
CA GLU A 103 1.52 6.85 -13.50
C GLU A 103 0.92 6.63 -14.89
N ALA A 104 1.09 5.44 -15.46
CA ALA A 104 0.48 5.08 -16.75
C ALA A 104 -1.05 5.07 -16.67
N TYR A 105 -1.60 4.80 -15.48
CA TYR A 105 -3.04 4.83 -15.27
C TYR A 105 -3.58 6.25 -15.06
N MET A 106 -2.96 7.01 -14.18
CA MET A 106 -3.32 8.40 -13.88
C MET A 106 -2.07 9.17 -13.43
N GLU A 107 -1.76 10.23 -14.14
CA GLU A 107 -0.65 11.13 -13.80
C GLU A 107 -0.76 11.63 -12.36
N GLY A 108 0.33 11.53 -11.62
CA GLY A 108 0.43 11.94 -10.22
C GLY A 108 -0.14 10.92 -9.21
N LEU A 109 -0.67 9.77 -9.66
CA LEU A 109 -1.22 8.79 -8.73
C LEU A 109 -0.15 8.16 -7.85
N SER A 110 1.04 7.93 -8.37
CA SER A 110 2.17 7.36 -7.60
C SER A 110 2.59 8.26 -6.43
N SER A 111 2.38 9.57 -6.54
CA SER A 111 2.71 10.53 -5.47
C SER A 111 1.91 10.35 -4.18
N ARG A 112 0.80 9.59 -4.23
CA ARG A 112 0.03 9.20 -3.04
C ARG A 112 0.70 8.08 -2.24
N ALA A 113 1.69 7.39 -2.79
CA ALA A 113 2.50 6.44 -2.05
C ALA A 113 3.49 7.20 -1.15
N LYS A 114 3.45 6.91 0.15
CA LYS A 114 4.32 7.53 1.16
C LYS A 114 5.09 6.51 1.96
N ILE A 115 4.61 5.26 1.98
CA ILE A 115 5.19 4.18 2.77
C ILE A 115 5.49 2.99 1.85
N VAL A 116 6.65 2.39 2.10
CA VAL A 116 7.01 1.05 1.67
C VAL A 116 7.07 0.15 2.89
N LEU A 117 6.24 -0.88 2.94
CA LEU A 117 6.35 -1.95 3.92
C LEU A 117 7.27 -3.03 3.35
N ALA A 118 8.49 -3.10 3.86
CA ALA A 118 9.47 -4.10 3.50
C ALA A 118 9.20 -5.39 4.30
N ASN A 119 8.43 -6.29 3.71
CA ASN A 119 7.92 -7.47 4.38
C ASN A 119 8.88 -8.67 4.33
N LYS A 120 8.60 -9.64 5.17
CA LYS A 120 9.34 -10.91 5.32
C LYS A 120 10.75 -10.71 5.86
N THR A 121 10.94 -9.74 6.75
CA THR A 121 12.21 -9.54 7.43
C THR A 121 12.67 -10.77 8.23
N ASP A 122 11.73 -11.62 8.62
CA ASP A 122 12.00 -12.91 9.26
C ASP A 122 12.75 -13.92 8.37
N LEU A 123 12.82 -13.68 7.06
CA LEU A 123 13.55 -14.50 6.09
C LEU A 123 14.88 -13.85 5.66
N VAL A 124 15.17 -12.66 6.17
CA VAL A 124 16.42 -11.94 5.85
C VAL A 124 17.49 -12.34 6.87
N GLU A 125 18.51 -13.04 6.41
CA GLU A 125 19.60 -13.53 7.29
C GLU A 125 20.57 -12.40 7.69
N ASN A 126 20.78 -11.42 6.80
CA ASN A 126 21.73 -10.33 7.02
C ASN A 126 20.99 -9.01 7.24
N GLN A 127 21.17 -8.40 8.42
CA GLN A 127 20.59 -7.10 8.76
C GLN A 127 21.04 -5.98 7.79
N ASP A 128 22.25 -6.04 7.28
CA ASP A 128 22.77 -5.04 6.33
C ASP A 128 21.87 -4.89 5.11
N ARG A 129 21.21 -5.97 4.67
CA ARG A 129 20.26 -5.94 3.56
C ARG A 129 19.04 -5.07 3.85
N ILE A 130 18.56 -5.09 5.10
CA ILE A 130 17.43 -4.25 5.53
C ILE A 130 17.88 -2.79 5.57
N ASP A 131 19.05 -2.55 6.17
CA ASP A 131 19.60 -1.21 6.33
C ASP A 131 19.96 -0.59 4.97
N ASP A 132 20.55 -1.36 4.06
CA ASP A 132 20.82 -0.93 2.68
C ASP A 132 19.53 -0.59 1.92
N PHE A 133 18.48 -1.39 2.09
CA PHE A 133 17.19 -1.11 1.45
C PHE A 133 16.58 0.19 1.97
N ILE A 134 16.66 0.45 3.28
CA ILE A 134 16.19 1.70 3.89
C ILE A 134 17.01 2.90 3.39
N LEU A 135 18.34 2.77 3.35
CA LEU A 135 19.24 3.85 2.94
C LEU A 135 19.11 4.22 1.45
N ASN A 136 18.79 3.25 0.60
CA ASN A 136 18.65 3.43 -0.83
C ASN A 136 17.19 3.63 -1.27
N ALA A 137 16.27 3.84 -0.33
CA ALA A 137 14.90 4.13 -0.66
C ALA A 137 14.77 5.43 -1.47
N GLU A 138 13.84 5.43 -2.41
CA GLU A 138 13.56 6.62 -3.22
C GLU A 138 13.08 7.79 -2.32
N ASP A 139 13.54 9.01 -2.61
CA ASP A 139 13.15 10.21 -1.90
C ASP A 139 11.62 10.36 -1.82
N GLY A 140 11.13 10.61 -0.60
CA GLY A 140 9.72 10.77 -0.30
C GLY A 140 8.98 9.48 0.03
N LEU A 141 9.65 8.32 0.02
CA LEU A 141 9.12 7.05 0.50
C LEU A 141 9.74 6.66 1.84
N GLU A 142 8.91 6.50 2.86
CA GLU A 142 9.34 5.99 4.16
C GLU A 142 9.30 4.46 4.16
N VAL A 143 10.43 3.81 4.46
CA VAL A 143 10.53 2.36 4.54
C VAL A 143 10.31 1.89 5.96
N ILE A 144 9.34 0.99 6.16
CA ILE A 144 9.09 0.33 7.45
C ILE A 144 9.30 -1.17 7.26
N PRO A 145 10.37 -1.74 7.82
CA PRO A 145 10.58 -3.19 7.79
C PRO A 145 9.57 -3.89 8.69
N ILE A 146 8.96 -4.96 8.18
CA ILE A 146 7.95 -5.75 8.88
C ILE A 146 8.10 -7.24 8.62
N SER A 147 7.53 -8.05 9.52
CA SER A 147 7.22 -9.45 9.25
C SER A 147 5.72 -9.68 9.44
N ALA A 148 4.96 -9.75 8.36
CA ALA A 148 3.52 -10.00 8.44
C ALA A 148 3.18 -11.33 9.12
N LYS A 149 4.14 -12.24 9.24
CA LYS A 149 3.99 -13.53 9.90
C LYS A 149 4.17 -13.45 11.42
N ASN A 150 5.19 -12.72 11.90
CA ASN A 150 5.69 -12.86 13.27
C ASN A 150 5.40 -11.65 14.18
N ASP A 151 4.67 -10.69 13.79
CA ASP A 151 4.89 -9.34 14.12
C ASP A 151 4.36 -8.74 15.42
N ALA A 152 5.19 -7.93 16.06
CA ALA A 152 4.84 -6.92 17.07
C ALA A 152 4.77 -5.49 16.49
N SER A 153 5.14 -5.28 15.23
CA SER A 153 5.34 -3.95 14.61
C SER A 153 4.09 -3.32 14.01
N PHE A 154 2.93 -4.00 14.02
CA PHE A 154 1.70 -3.47 13.39
C PHE A 154 1.16 -2.22 14.06
N ASP A 155 1.36 -2.04 15.36
CA ASP A 155 0.93 -0.82 16.05
C ASP A 155 1.71 0.39 15.53
N GLN A 156 3.00 0.23 15.24
CA GLN A 156 3.82 1.27 14.61
C GLN A 156 3.32 1.58 13.19
N VAL A 157 3.04 0.56 12.38
CA VAL A 157 2.49 0.73 11.03
C VAL A 157 1.14 1.45 11.08
N LYS A 158 0.22 1.01 11.95
CA LYS A 158 -1.08 1.66 12.13
C LYS A 158 -0.93 3.12 12.55
N GLN A 159 -0.04 3.39 13.51
CA GLN A 159 0.21 4.74 13.98
C GLN A 159 0.74 5.63 12.85
N ARG A 160 1.70 5.13 12.06
CA ARG A 160 2.26 5.91 10.95
C ARG A 160 1.25 6.17 9.83
N ILE A 161 0.40 5.20 9.52
CA ILE A 161 -0.72 5.39 8.56
C ILE A 161 -1.65 6.51 9.05
N ARG A 162 -1.96 6.55 10.36
CA ARG A 162 -2.80 7.58 10.94
C ARG A 162 -2.19 8.97 10.79
N GLU A 163 -0.93 9.11 11.15
CA GLU A 163 -0.19 10.38 11.05
C GLU A 163 -0.19 10.93 9.63
N LEU A 164 0.12 10.08 8.65
CA LEU A 164 0.10 10.48 7.24
C LEU A 164 -1.29 10.87 6.75
N LEU A 165 -2.34 10.20 7.20
CA LEU A 165 -3.71 10.58 6.86
C LEU A 165 -4.10 11.93 7.48
N ASP A 166 -3.60 12.25 8.69
CA ASP A 166 -3.83 13.53 9.35
C ASP A 166 -3.04 14.64 8.65
N GLU A 167 -1.78 14.39 8.26
CA GLU A 167 -0.96 15.31 7.46
C GLU A 167 -1.64 15.64 6.12
N LEU A 168 -2.14 14.62 5.41
CA LEU A 168 -2.86 14.81 4.14
C LEU A 168 -4.15 15.60 4.32
N ALA A 169 -4.90 15.35 5.39
CA ALA A 169 -6.12 16.10 5.67
C ALA A 169 -5.82 17.58 5.96
N ALA A 170 -4.77 17.87 6.73
CA ALA A 170 -4.33 19.24 7.01
C ALA A 170 -3.88 19.98 5.74
N GLN A 171 -3.14 19.30 4.86
CA GLN A 171 -2.74 19.86 3.57
C GLN A 171 -3.93 20.21 2.68
N GLN A 172 -4.91 19.31 2.57
CA GLN A 172 -6.13 19.55 1.80
C GLN A 172 -6.91 20.77 2.32
N GLN A 173 -7.09 20.89 3.64
CA GLN A 173 -7.75 22.04 4.25
C GLN A 173 -7.02 23.36 3.97
N ALA A 174 -5.69 23.35 4.05
CA ALA A 174 -4.89 24.53 3.76
C ALA A 174 -4.98 24.96 2.28
N GLU A 175 -5.06 24.01 1.36
CA GLU A 175 -5.24 24.31 -0.07
C GLU A 175 -6.65 24.83 -0.37
N GLU A 176 -7.69 24.26 0.22
CA GLU A 176 -9.05 24.74 0.10
C GLU A 176 -9.20 26.17 0.63
N TRP A 177 -8.58 26.46 1.77
CA TRP A 177 -8.56 27.81 2.32
C TRP A 177 -7.90 28.81 1.37
N LYS A 178 -6.74 28.46 0.78
CA LYS A 178 -6.06 29.32 -0.19
C LYS A 178 -6.87 29.58 -1.46
N ARG A 179 -7.69 28.62 -1.89
CA ARG A 179 -8.56 28.77 -3.08
C ARG A 179 -9.81 29.59 -2.78
N SER A 180 -10.17 29.77 -1.51
CA SER A 180 -11.35 30.53 -1.10
C SER A 180 -11.06 32.02 -0.86
N LEU A 181 -9.78 32.42 -0.91
CA LEU A 181 -9.31 33.81 -0.85
C LEU A 181 -9.12 34.41 -2.24
#